data_3382dfea53999430cdffdfde03400762
#
_entry.id   3382dfea53999430cdffdfde03400762
#
_cell.length_a   1.000
_cell.length_b   1.000
_cell.length_c   1.000
_cell.angle_alpha   90.00
_cell.angle_beta   90.00
_cell.angle_gamma   90.00
#
_symmetry.space_group_name_H-M   'P 1'
#
loop_
_entity.id
_entity.type
_entity.pdbx_description
1 polymer ?
#
loop_
_entity_poly.entity_id
_entity_poly.type
_entity_poly.pdbx_seq_one_letter_code
_entity_poly.pdbx_strand_id
1 'polypeptide(L)'
;MNKDLMISGFSDEISSDFDTQLEVVSNLGMHYLSLRGIDGKNIGDFTVEEIRENVLPRLQKAGIGVSSIGSPIGKVFINDEEGFEKQKQMLNRLCQISNLLDCKYIRIFSFYIPKGEDADNYRNEVISKIKEFAKIAEKYEVILLHENEKDIYGDIARRCKEILIEVGSAYFKAIFDFANFVQCGEDTQECYDLLKDEVIYIHIKDAVTTDNENVVCGTGEGKIPEILIQAIHDGYKGFLTLEPHLVLFDSLKDLELEEASEIIKDNKGLDGAGGYKLQYESLLNILEKIESEEK
;
A
#
# COMPACT_ATOMS: atom_id res chain seq x y z
N MET A 1 1.79 22.50 6.84
CA MET A 1 1.32 21.10 6.66
C MET A 1 0.32 20.78 7.75
N ASN A 2 -0.84 20.29 7.39
CA ASN A 2 -1.86 19.87 8.35
C ASN A 2 -1.25 18.86 9.33
N LYS A 3 -1.30 19.15 10.65
CA LYS A 3 -0.64 18.34 11.69
C LYS A 3 -1.22 16.92 11.82
N ASP A 4 -2.35 16.69 11.20
CA ASP A 4 -3.08 15.41 11.25
C ASP A 4 -2.70 14.48 10.09
N LEU A 5 -1.95 14.96 9.09
CA LEU A 5 -1.46 14.15 7.97
C LEU A 5 0.00 13.76 8.20
N MET A 6 0.30 12.49 8.01
CA MET A 6 1.64 11.91 8.14
C MET A 6 2.10 11.37 6.79
N ILE A 7 3.31 11.73 6.38
CA ILE A 7 3.90 11.18 5.15
C ILE A 7 4.74 9.95 5.49
N SER A 8 4.54 8.91 4.73
CA SER A 8 5.25 7.65 4.76
C SER A 8 5.58 7.19 3.33
N GLY A 9 6.20 6.03 3.16
CA GLY A 9 6.38 5.43 1.84
C GLY A 9 7.07 4.08 1.88
N PHE A 10 6.95 3.34 0.78
CA PHE A 10 7.66 2.09 0.56
C PHE A 10 9.11 2.38 0.19
N SER A 11 9.99 2.32 1.18
CA SER A 11 11.39 2.73 1.05
C SER A 11 12.26 1.74 0.28
N ASP A 12 11.81 0.51 0.07
CA ASP A 12 12.49 -0.49 -0.77
C ASP A 12 12.55 -0.09 -2.26
N GLU A 13 11.75 0.90 -2.69
CA GLU A 13 11.89 1.52 -4.00
C GLU A 13 13.12 2.45 -4.12
N ILE A 14 13.70 2.85 -2.99
CA ILE A 14 14.94 3.63 -2.93
C ILE A 14 16.15 2.74 -3.21
N SER A 15 16.23 1.61 -2.49
CA SER A 15 17.34 0.67 -2.52
C SER A 15 16.94 -0.64 -1.84
N SER A 16 17.55 -1.77 -2.24
CA SER A 16 17.46 -3.02 -1.46
C SER A 16 18.19 -2.94 -0.12
N ASP A 17 19.22 -2.10 0.03
CA ASP A 17 19.96 -1.87 1.29
C ASP A 17 19.14 -1.03 2.27
N PHE A 18 18.83 -1.58 3.44
CA PHE A 18 17.95 -0.93 4.41
C PHE A 18 18.58 0.30 5.08
N ASP A 19 19.90 0.36 5.26
CA ASP A 19 20.54 1.55 5.83
C ASP A 19 20.46 2.72 4.84
N THR A 20 20.61 2.46 3.54
CA THR A 20 20.38 3.45 2.48
C THR A 20 18.92 3.93 2.47
N GLN A 21 17.94 3.02 2.62
CA GLN A 21 16.54 3.40 2.74
C GLN A 21 16.32 4.39 3.90
N LEU A 22 16.83 4.05 5.10
CA LEU A 22 16.70 4.89 6.30
C LEU A 22 17.39 6.24 6.15
N GLU A 23 18.58 6.28 5.53
CA GLU A 23 19.32 7.52 5.28
C GLU A 23 18.54 8.46 4.37
N VAL A 24 18.02 7.97 3.24
CA VAL A 24 17.24 8.79 2.27
C VAL A 24 15.96 9.29 2.91
N VAL A 25 15.19 8.42 3.58
CA VAL A 25 13.94 8.78 4.28
C VAL A 25 14.21 9.88 5.34
N SER A 26 15.29 9.73 6.14
CA SER A 26 15.71 10.75 7.12
C SER A 26 16.10 12.07 6.46
N ASN A 27 16.88 12.03 5.38
CA ASN A 27 17.34 13.23 4.66
C ASN A 27 16.17 14.01 4.00
N LEU A 28 15.10 13.32 3.65
CA LEU A 28 13.85 13.94 3.19
C LEU A 28 13.01 14.55 4.33
N GLY A 29 13.39 14.34 5.59
CA GLY A 29 12.65 14.81 6.77
C GLY A 29 11.39 13.97 7.07
N MET A 30 11.28 12.78 6.51
CA MET A 30 10.20 11.85 6.81
C MET A 30 10.48 11.13 8.14
N HIS A 31 9.42 10.84 8.89
CA HIS A 31 9.48 10.19 10.20
C HIS A 31 8.91 8.76 10.19
N TYR A 32 8.33 8.34 9.08
CA TYR A 32 7.69 7.03 8.93
C TYR A 32 8.03 6.41 7.59
N LEU A 33 8.07 5.08 7.58
CA LEU A 33 8.12 4.28 6.35
C LEU A 33 7.12 3.12 6.42
N SER A 34 6.76 2.56 5.29
CA SER A 34 6.02 1.30 5.17
C SER A 34 7.02 0.18 4.87
N LEU A 35 7.04 -0.87 5.71
CA LEU A 35 7.98 -1.98 5.57
C LEU A 35 7.46 -3.02 4.58
N ARG A 36 8.14 -3.19 3.44
CA ARG A 36 7.88 -4.21 2.43
C ARG A 36 9.14 -5.05 2.15
N GLY A 37 10.20 -4.43 1.72
CA GLY A 37 11.51 -5.03 1.44
C GLY A 37 12.61 -4.48 2.34
N ILE A 38 13.40 -5.36 2.96
CA ILE A 38 14.49 -5.05 3.89
C ILE A 38 15.70 -5.91 3.52
N ASP A 39 16.82 -5.30 3.15
CA ASP A 39 18.06 -6.00 2.76
C ASP A 39 17.78 -7.09 1.68
N GLY A 40 16.91 -6.77 0.70
CA GLY A 40 16.52 -7.67 -0.40
C GLY A 40 15.57 -8.81 0.00
N LYS A 41 15.06 -8.85 1.23
CA LYS A 41 14.14 -9.86 1.74
C LYS A 41 12.76 -9.28 1.97
N ASN A 42 11.69 -9.94 1.52
CA ASN A 42 10.32 -9.51 1.77
C ASN A 42 9.97 -9.62 3.25
N ILE A 43 9.21 -8.64 3.78
CA ILE A 43 8.78 -8.62 5.18
C ILE A 43 8.02 -9.90 5.59
N GLY A 44 7.30 -10.53 4.66
CA GLY A 44 6.59 -11.79 4.88
C GLY A 44 7.49 -12.97 5.23
N ASP A 45 8.79 -12.91 4.93
CA ASP A 45 9.75 -13.98 5.16
C ASP A 45 10.55 -13.82 6.46
N PHE A 46 10.40 -12.68 7.15
CA PHE A 46 11.08 -12.46 8.42
C PHE A 46 10.42 -13.20 9.58
N THR A 47 11.26 -13.68 10.50
CA THR A 47 10.82 -14.10 11.83
C THR A 47 10.71 -12.90 12.77
N VAL A 48 9.99 -13.05 13.87
CA VAL A 48 9.88 -12.01 14.92
C VAL A 48 11.26 -11.69 15.52
N GLU A 49 12.09 -12.71 15.69
CA GLU A 49 13.44 -12.59 16.23
C GLU A 49 14.36 -11.80 15.28
N GLU A 50 14.32 -12.09 13.98
CA GLU A 50 15.10 -11.34 12.99
C GLU A 50 14.72 -9.84 12.99
N ILE A 51 13.45 -9.52 13.09
CA ILE A 51 13.00 -8.12 13.20
C ILE A 51 13.49 -7.49 14.49
N ARG A 52 13.38 -8.20 15.62
CA ARG A 52 13.83 -7.70 16.94
C ARG A 52 15.32 -7.41 16.98
N GLU A 53 16.12 -8.30 16.41
CA GLU A 53 17.59 -8.23 16.52
C GLU A 53 18.22 -7.36 15.44
N ASN A 54 17.67 -7.37 14.21
CA ASN A 54 18.35 -6.79 13.05
C ASN A 54 17.66 -5.54 12.49
N VAL A 55 16.33 -5.38 12.66
CA VAL A 55 15.58 -4.28 12.02
C VAL A 55 15.21 -3.20 13.04
N LEU A 56 14.60 -3.58 14.16
CA LEU A 56 14.15 -2.64 15.18
C LEU A 56 15.28 -1.72 15.71
N PRO A 57 16.52 -2.19 15.99
CA PRO A 57 17.59 -1.30 16.43
C PRO A 57 18.01 -0.26 15.38
N ARG A 58 17.93 -0.61 14.08
CA ARG A 58 18.24 0.31 12.97
C ARG A 58 17.16 1.40 12.85
N LEU A 59 15.88 1.04 12.94
CA LEU A 59 14.75 1.99 12.99
C LEU A 59 14.87 2.95 14.17
N GLN A 60 15.14 2.42 15.38
CA GLN A 60 15.32 3.21 16.60
C GLN A 60 16.50 4.19 16.49
N LYS A 61 17.65 3.74 15.96
CA LYS A 61 18.82 4.57 15.71
C LYS A 61 18.53 5.71 14.73
N ALA A 62 17.75 5.45 13.69
CA ALA A 62 17.35 6.43 12.70
C ALA A 62 16.22 7.36 13.21
N GLY A 63 15.50 7.00 14.27
CA GLY A 63 14.33 7.72 14.76
C GLY A 63 13.13 7.62 13.83
N ILE A 64 13.02 6.54 13.05
CA ILE A 64 11.97 6.31 12.06
C ILE A 64 10.96 5.28 12.59
N GLY A 65 9.69 5.63 12.56
CA GLY A 65 8.56 4.76 12.88
C GLY A 65 8.07 3.96 11.67
N VAL A 66 7.25 2.95 11.93
CA VAL A 66 6.61 2.13 10.90
C VAL A 66 5.15 2.51 10.78
N SER A 67 4.74 2.98 9.59
CA SER A 67 3.35 3.36 9.31
C SER A 67 2.46 2.16 9.02
N SER A 68 2.99 1.19 8.27
CA SER A 68 2.30 -0.05 7.92
C SER A 68 3.30 -1.15 7.53
N ILE A 69 2.83 -2.39 7.57
CA ILE A 69 3.53 -3.53 6.97
C ILE A 69 2.94 -3.76 5.59
N GLY A 70 3.75 -3.61 4.54
CA GLY A 70 3.41 -3.87 3.14
C GLY A 70 3.48 -5.36 2.82
N SER A 71 2.55 -6.15 3.33
CA SER A 71 2.58 -7.61 3.22
C SER A 71 2.09 -8.12 1.87
N PRO A 72 2.49 -9.34 1.44
CA PRO A 72 1.94 -10.03 0.27
C PRO A 72 0.69 -10.86 0.60
N ILE A 73 0.07 -10.69 1.78
CA ILE A 73 -1.13 -11.45 2.18
C ILE A 73 -2.26 -11.19 1.18
N GLY A 74 -2.82 -12.27 0.63
CA GLY A 74 -3.86 -12.22 -0.39
C GLY A 74 -3.33 -12.29 -1.83
N LYS A 75 -2.02 -12.19 -2.07
CA LYS A 75 -1.41 -12.41 -3.40
C LYS A 75 -1.16 -13.92 -3.65
N VAL A 76 -2.21 -14.71 -3.57
CA VAL A 76 -2.29 -16.11 -3.99
C VAL A 76 -3.60 -16.33 -4.74
N PHE A 77 -3.69 -17.35 -5.58
CA PHE A 77 -4.94 -17.67 -6.27
C PHE A 77 -6.02 -18.09 -5.28
N ILE A 78 -7.25 -17.66 -5.54
CA ILE A 78 -8.40 -17.92 -4.66
C ILE A 78 -8.62 -19.42 -4.38
N ASN A 79 -8.34 -20.27 -5.35
CA ASN A 79 -8.48 -21.72 -5.29
C ASN A 79 -7.22 -22.46 -4.77
N ASP A 80 -6.18 -21.75 -4.31
CA ASP A 80 -4.99 -22.33 -3.67
C ASP A 80 -5.17 -22.44 -2.15
N GLU A 81 -5.75 -23.53 -1.70
CA GLU A 81 -6.00 -23.79 -0.26
C GLU A 81 -4.70 -23.94 0.54
N GLU A 82 -3.66 -24.55 -0.04
CA GLU A 82 -2.37 -24.68 0.65
C GLU A 82 -1.70 -23.31 0.82
N GLY A 83 -1.73 -22.48 -0.24
CA GLY A 83 -1.27 -21.11 -0.21
C GLY A 83 -2.03 -20.27 0.83
N PHE A 84 -3.35 -20.42 0.90
CA PHE A 84 -4.19 -19.73 1.89
C PHE A 84 -3.79 -20.09 3.33
N GLU A 85 -3.58 -21.38 3.63
CA GLU A 85 -3.13 -21.81 4.96
C GLU A 85 -1.74 -21.25 5.33
N LYS A 86 -0.80 -21.22 4.38
CA LYS A 86 0.51 -20.58 4.57
C LYS A 86 0.37 -19.09 4.87
N GLN A 87 -0.54 -18.41 4.18
CA GLN A 87 -0.78 -16.98 4.42
C GLN A 87 -1.42 -16.70 5.78
N LYS A 88 -2.28 -17.55 6.30
CA LYS A 88 -2.77 -17.44 7.69
C LYS A 88 -1.63 -17.55 8.71
N GLN A 89 -0.68 -18.46 8.48
CA GLN A 89 0.51 -18.58 9.34
C GLN A 89 1.41 -17.34 9.24
N MET A 90 1.64 -16.83 8.02
CA MET A 90 2.37 -15.59 7.78
C MET A 90 1.69 -14.41 8.47
N LEU A 91 0.37 -14.27 8.34
CA LEU A 91 -0.39 -13.20 8.98
C LEU A 91 -0.28 -13.22 10.51
N ASN A 92 -0.37 -14.39 11.14
CA ASN A 92 -0.15 -14.51 12.58
C ASN A 92 1.24 -13.99 12.99
N ARG A 93 2.28 -14.30 12.21
CA ARG A 93 3.65 -13.82 12.45
C ARG A 93 3.77 -12.31 12.20
N LEU A 94 3.18 -11.80 11.12
CA LEU A 94 3.19 -10.37 10.80
C LEU A 94 2.44 -9.54 11.84
N CYS A 95 1.36 -10.04 12.45
CA CYS A 95 0.70 -9.37 13.56
C CYS A 95 1.60 -9.25 14.79
N GLN A 96 2.43 -10.26 15.09
CA GLN A 96 3.43 -10.17 16.18
C GLN A 96 4.52 -9.16 15.85
N ILE A 97 4.98 -9.12 14.59
CA ILE A 97 5.94 -8.14 14.10
C ILE A 97 5.36 -6.73 14.18
N SER A 98 4.10 -6.55 13.77
CA SER A 98 3.36 -5.29 13.84
C SER A 98 3.35 -4.73 15.28
N ASN A 99 2.99 -5.56 16.24
CA ASN A 99 2.99 -5.19 17.66
C ASN A 99 4.42 -4.90 18.19
N LEU A 100 5.44 -5.65 17.75
CA LEU A 100 6.83 -5.40 18.12
C LEU A 100 7.32 -4.03 17.62
N LEU A 101 6.84 -3.59 16.45
CA LEU A 101 7.21 -2.33 15.79
C LEU A 101 6.31 -1.14 16.18
N ASP A 102 5.36 -1.33 17.10
CA ASP A 102 4.30 -0.35 17.42
C ASP A 102 3.55 0.15 16.17
N CYS A 103 3.34 -0.74 15.21
CA CYS A 103 2.63 -0.50 13.96
C CYS A 103 1.23 -1.11 14.06
N LYS A 104 0.19 -0.37 13.62
CA LYS A 104 -1.20 -0.82 13.72
C LYS A 104 -1.75 -1.42 12.43
N TYR A 105 -1.04 -1.27 11.32
CA TYR A 105 -1.58 -1.51 10.00
C TYR A 105 -0.80 -2.59 9.24
N ILE A 106 -1.52 -3.54 8.65
CA ILE A 106 -0.96 -4.52 7.72
C ILE A 106 -1.77 -4.46 6.43
N ARG A 107 -1.13 -4.13 5.30
CA ARG A 107 -1.74 -4.19 3.98
C ARG A 107 -1.99 -5.63 3.58
N ILE A 108 -3.17 -5.89 2.98
CA ILE A 108 -3.53 -7.16 2.36
C ILE A 108 -4.28 -6.97 1.05
N PHE A 109 -4.40 -8.05 0.28
CA PHE A 109 -5.13 -8.13 -0.98
C PHE A 109 -6.26 -9.15 -0.91
N SER A 110 -7.08 -9.26 -1.98
CA SER A 110 -8.27 -10.09 -2.02
C SER A 110 -8.21 -11.25 -3.02
N PHE A 111 -7.06 -11.87 -3.16
CA PHE A 111 -6.76 -13.07 -3.94
C PHE A 111 -6.81 -12.86 -5.46
N TYR A 112 -5.85 -13.47 -6.17
CA TYR A 112 -5.87 -13.54 -7.63
C TYR A 112 -7.03 -14.38 -8.11
N ILE A 113 -7.73 -13.89 -9.15
CA ILE A 113 -8.78 -14.62 -9.84
C ILE A 113 -8.16 -15.37 -11.02
N PRO A 114 -8.51 -16.65 -11.26
CA PRO A 114 -8.01 -17.39 -12.40
C PRO A 114 -8.30 -16.68 -13.72
N LYS A 115 -7.31 -16.61 -14.60
CA LYS A 115 -7.39 -15.85 -15.85
C LYS A 115 -8.56 -16.33 -16.72
N GLY A 116 -9.41 -15.37 -17.12
CA GLY A 116 -10.57 -15.62 -17.97
C GLY A 116 -11.81 -16.07 -17.23
N GLU A 117 -11.77 -16.16 -15.90
CA GLU A 117 -12.94 -16.42 -15.08
C GLU A 117 -13.59 -15.12 -14.59
N ASP A 118 -14.91 -15.17 -14.35
CA ASP A 118 -15.65 -14.04 -13.80
C ASP A 118 -15.41 -13.96 -12.29
N ALA A 119 -14.83 -12.84 -11.84
CA ALA A 119 -14.52 -12.61 -10.44
C ALA A 119 -15.75 -12.71 -9.52
N ASP A 120 -16.93 -12.32 -10.00
CA ASP A 120 -18.17 -12.35 -9.21
C ASP A 120 -18.58 -13.78 -8.79
N ASN A 121 -18.10 -14.82 -9.49
CA ASN A 121 -18.27 -16.22 -9.09
C ASN A 121 -17.54 -16.58 -7.78
N TYR A 122 -16.48 -15.87 -7.46
CA TYR A 122 -15.63 -16.12 -6.27
C TYR A 122 -15.99 -15.28 -5.06
N ARG A 123 -16.98 -14.39 -5.19
CA ARG A 123 -17.43 -13.45 -4.15
C ARG A 123 -17.51 -14.07 -2.76
N ASN A 124 -18.26 -15.14 -2.63
CA ASN A 124 -18.52 -15.73 -1.30
C ASN A 124 -17.28 -16.36 -0.70
N GLU A 125 -16.43 -16.95 -1.51
CA GLU A 125 -15.18 -17.56 -1.08
C GLU A 125 -14.18 -16.50 -0.62
N VAL A 126 -13.99 -15.42 -1.41
CA VAL A 126 -13.15 -14.27 -1.05
C VAL A 126 -13.58 -13.68 0.29
N ILE A 127 -14.87 -13.36 0.45
CA ILE A 127 -15.41 -12.81 1.69
C ILE A 127 -15.18 -13.76 2.87
N SER A 128 -15.37 -15.07 2.67
CA SER A 128 -15.12 -16.06 3.71
C SER A 128 -13.65 -16.08 4.16
N LYS A 129 -12.72 -16.11 3.21
CA LYS A 129 -11.28 -16.13 3.47
C LYS A 129 -10.78 -14.83 4.12
N ILE A 130 -11.27 -13.67 3.65
CA ILE A 130 -10.95 -12.37 4.28
C ILE A 130 -11.48 -12.29 5.72
N LYS A 131 -12.66 -12.82 6.01
CA LYS A 131 -13.18 -12.92 7.40
C LYS A 131 -12.27 -13.76 8.31
N GLU A 132 -11.61 -14.78 7.78
CA GLU A 132 -10.63 -15.55 8.57
C GLU A 132 -9.38 -14.69 8.86
N PHE A 133 -8.88 -13.94 7.89
CA PHE A 133 -7.78 -12.98 8.12
C PHE A 133 -8.17 -11.92 9.15
N ALA A 134 -9.35 -11.31 9.04
CA ALA A 134 -9.82 -10.31 9.99
C ALA A 134 -9.90 -10.86 11.42
N LYS A 135 -10.36 -12.09 11.61
CA LYS A 135 -10.38 -12.76 12.93
C LYS A 135 -8.96 -12.99 13.49
N ILE A 136 -7.97 -13.23 12.65
CA ILE A 136 -6.57 -13.35 13.10
C ILE A 136 -6.08 -11.98 13.57
N ALA A 137 -6.26 -10.93 12.78
CA ALA A 137 -5.81 -9.58 13.11
C ALA A 137 -6.47 -9.01 14.37
N GLU A 138 -7.76 -9.27 14.57
CA GLU A 138 -8.51 -8.89 15.77
C GLU A 138 -7.87 -9.39 17.07
N LYS A 139 -7.33 -10.61 17.09
CA LYS A 139 -6.65 -11.18 18.27
C LYS A 139 -5.41 -10.40 18.68
N TYR A 140 -4.81 -9.67 17.74
CA TYR A 140 -3.60 -8.88 17.95
C TYR A 140 -3.88 -7.38 18.00
N GLU A 141 -5.15 -6.98 17.87
CA GLU A 141 -5.59 -5.58 17.78
C GLU A 141 -4.93 -4.82 16.62
N VAL A 142 -4.67 -5.53 15.50
CA VAL A 142 -4.08 -5.01 14.27
C VAL A 142 -5.18 -4.80 13.23
N ILE A 143 -5.11 -3.71 12.47
CA ILE A 143 -6.07 -3.41 11.40
C ILE A 143 -5.47 -3.88 10.07
N LEU A 144 -6.20 -4.74 9.38
CA LEU A 144 -5.90 -5.10 8.00
C LEU A 144 -6.40 -3.99 7.07
N LEU A 145 -5.55 -3.59 6.16
CA LEU A 145 -5.86 -2.60 5.13
C LEU A 145 -5.96 -3.30 3.78
N HIS A 146 -7.17 -3.41 3.23
CA HIS A 146 -7.37 -3.93 1.89
C HIS A 146 -6.96 -2.89 0.85
N GLU A 147 -6.01 -3.23 0.01
CA GLU A 147 -5.61 -2.44 -1.16
C GLU A 147 -6.33 -2.93 -2.41
N ASN A 148 -6.92 -1.98 -3.17
CA ASN A 148 -7.39 -2.26 -4.52
C ASN A 148 -6.19 -2.52 -5.45
N GLU A 149 -6.28 -3.57 -6.28
CA GLU A 149 -5.18 -3.98 -7.17
C GLU A 149 -5.75 -4.73 -8.38
N LYS A 150 -5.06 -4.66 -9.52
CA LYS A 150 -5.44 -5.45 -10.71
C LYS A 150 -5.32 -6.96 -10.44
N ASP A 151 -6.05 -7.75 -11.21
CA ASP A 151 -6.03 -9.22 -11.21
C ASP A 151 -6.54 -9.90 -9.92
N ILE A 152 -6.85 -9.15 -8.86
CA ILE A 152 -7.47 -9.67 -7.65
C ILE A 152 -9.00 -9.43 -7.67
N TYR A 153 -9.72 -10.02 -6.72
CA TYR A 153 -11.17 -9.80 -6.63
C TYR A 153 -11.53 -8.32 -6.46
N GLY A 154 -10.82 -7.61 -5.58
CA GLY A 154 -11.04 -6.20 -5.27
C GLY A 154 -10.27 -5.25 -6.20
N ASP A 155 -10.39 -5.43 -7.50
CA ASP A 155 -9.78 -4.61 -8.55
C ASP A 155 -10.58 -3.32 -8.85
N ILE A 156 -11.91 -3.34 -8.65
CA ILE A 156 -12.81 -2.21 -8.86
C ILE A 156 -13.48 -1.78 -7.55
N ALA A 157 -13.85 -0.50 -7.48
CA ALA A 157 -14.39 0.10 -6.25
C ALA A 157 -15.66 -0.61 -5.73
N ARG A 158 -16.54 -1.08 -6.63
CA ARG A 158 -17.74 -1.85 -6.27
C ARG A 158 -17.38 -3.11 -5.47
N ARG A 159 -16.41 -3.89 -5.93
CA ARG A 159 -15.99 -5.12 -5.25
C ARG A 159 -15.24 -4.83 -3.95
N CYS A 160 -14.42 -3.77 -3.93
CA CYS A 160 -13.81 -3.29 -2.68
C CYS A 160 -14.88 -2.95 -1.62
N LYS A 161 -15.90 -2.16 -1.99
CA LYS A 161 -17.00 -1.79 -1.09
C LYS A 161 -17.76 -3.02 -0.59
N GLU A 162 -18.00 -3.98 -1.47
CA GLU A 162 -18.69 -5.22 -1.14
C GLU A 162 -17.92 -6.03 -0.08
N ILE A 163 -16.58 -6.22 -0.26
CA ILE A 163 -15.76 -6.91 0.74
C ILE A 163 -15.84 -6.17 2.08
N LEU A 164 -15.68 -4.85 2.09
CA LEU A 164 -15.68 -4.04 3.31
C LEU A 164 -16.99 -4.18 4.09
N ILE A 165 -18.13 -4.09 3.40
CA ILE A 165 -19.47 -4.23 4.02
C ILE A 165 -19.68 -5.64 4.56
N GLU A 166 -19.38 -6.65 3.76
CA GLU A 166 -19.65 -8.05 4.11
C GLU A 166 -18.72 -8.60 5.18
N VAL A 167 -17.45 -8.14 5.22
CA VAL A 167 -16.53 -8.47 6.32
C VAL A 167 -16.99 -7.76 7.59
N GLY A 168 -17.34 -6.48 7.53
CA GLY A 168 -17.98 -5.71 8.58
C GLY A 168 -17.18 -5.65 9.88
N SER A 169 -15.84 -5.69 9.82
CA SER A 169 -14.96 -5.71 10.99
C SER A 169 -14.31 -4.35 11.24
N ALA A 170 -14.20 -3.94 12.50
CA ALA A 170 -13.40 -2.78 12.88
C ALA A 170 -11.91 -2.95 12.58
N TYR A 171 -11.45 -4.20 12.43
CA TYR A 171 -10.07 -4.56 12.12
C TYR A 171 -9.83 -4.81 10.62
N PHE A 172 -10.76 -4.35 9.76
CA PHE A 172 -10.63 -4.45 8.31
C PHE A 172 -11.12 -3.17 7.65
N LYS A 173 -10.21 -2.44 7.01
CA LYS A 173 -10.45 -1.12 6.40
C LYS A 173 -9.81 -1.05 5.01
N ALA A 174 -9.99 0.08 4.33
CA ALA A 174 -9.47 0.29 2.99
C ALA A 174 -8.19 1.13 2.96
N ILE A 175 -7.28 0.75 2.07
CA ILE A 175 -6.34 1.66 1.42
C ILE A 175 -7.04 2.20 0.17
N PHE A 176 -6.78 3.45 -0.18
CA PHE A 176 -7.12 4.00 -1.47
C PHE A 176 -5.83 4.20 -2.27
N ASP A 177 -5.67 3.42 -3.35
CA ASP A 177 -4.60 3.58 -4.33
C ASP A 177 -5.18 4.13 -5.62
N PHE A 178 -4.70 5.31 -6.03
CA PHE A 178 -5.22 6.01 -7.22
C PHE A 178 -4.82 5.31 -8.51
N ALA A 179 -3.53 4.96 -8.65
CA ALA A 179 -3.00 4.38 -9.88
C ALA A 179 -3.66 3.04 -10.21
N ASN A 180 -3.86 2.21 -9.20
CA ASN A 180 -4.48 0.90 -9.38
C ASN A 180 -5.93 1.02 -9.90
N PHE A 181 -6.71 2.02 -9.47
CA PHE A 181 -8.02 2.30 -10.06
C PHE A 181 -7.93 2.83 -11.48
N VAL A 182 -7.00 3.76 -11.77
CA VAL A 182 -6.74 4.25 -13.15
C VAL A 182 -6.41 3.08 -14.08
N GLN A 183 -5.52 2.18 -13.67
CA GLN A 183 -5.10 1.01 -14.44
C GLN A 183 -6.22 -0.02 -14.64
N CYS A 184 -7.22 -0.04 -13.75
CA CYS A 184 -8.44 -0.82 -13.91
C CYS A 184 -9.54 -0.11 -14.72
N GLY A 185 -9.28 1.10 -15.23
CA GLY A 185 -10.23 1.88 -16.04
C GLY A 185 -11.34 2.54 -15.24
N GLU A 186 -11.18 2.69 -13.93
CA GLU A 186 -12.14 3.29 -13.02
C GLU A 186 -11.94 4.82 -12.93
N ASP A 187 -13.02 5.58 -12.73
CA ASP A 187 -12.94 6.99 -12.34
C ASP A 187 -12.62 7.10 -10.85
N THR A 188 -11.43 7.61 -10.53
CA THR A 188 -10.93 7.68 -9.15
C THR A 188 -11.81 8.53 -8.24
N GLN A 189 -12.49 9.58 -8.77
CA GLN A 189 -13.41 10.39 -7.98
C GLN A 189 -14.65 9.57 -7.58
N GLU A 190 -15.23 8.84 -8.51
CA GLU A 190 -16.38 7.95 -8.21
C GLU A 190 -15.98 6.84 -7.24
N CYS A 191 -14.76 6.29 -7.40
CA CYS A 191 -14.21 5.30 -6.47
C CYS A 191 -14.07 5.86 -5.05
N TYR A 192 -13.51 7.08 -4.92
CA TYR A 192 -13.33 7.71 -3.63
C TYR A 192 -14.68 8.01 -2.95
N ASP A 193 -15.63 8.58 -3.68
CA ASP A 193 -16.97 8.88 -3.16
C ASP A 193 -17.69 7.61 -2.65
N LEU A 194 -17.45 6.47 -3.30
CA LEU A 194 -18.01 5.19 -2.87
C LEU A 194 -17.33 4.63 -1.62
N LEU A 195 -16.01 4.82 -1.46
CA LEU A 195 -15.19 4.13 -0.47
C LEU A 195 -14.81 4.99 0.74
N LYS A 196 -14.91 6.31 0.67
CA LYS A 196 -14.33 7.29 1.62
C LYS A 196 -14.61 7.02 3.10
N ASP A 197 -15.79 6.48 3.44
CA ASP A 197 -16.15 6.17 4.83
C ASP A 197 -15.32 5.02 5.45
N GLU A 198 -14.68 4.21 4.60
CA GLU A 198 -13.87 3.05 4.99
C GLU A 198 -12.37 3.28 4.72
N VAL A 199 -12.01 4.35 4.00
CA VAL A 199 -10.63 4.71 3.69
C VAL A 199 -9.97 5.35 4.91
N ILE A 200 -8.97 4.67 5.47
CA ILE A 200 -8.17 5.19 6.59
C ILE A 200 -6.68 5.30 6.26
N TYR A 201 -6.32 4.96 5.03
CA TYR A 201 -4.95 4.95 4.56
C TYR A 201 -4.92 5.24 3.05
N ILE A 202 -3.97 6.03 2.57
CA ILE A 202 -3.90 6.44 1.17
C ILE A 202 -2.51 6.15 0.62
N HIS A 203 -2.43 5.44 -0.50
CA HIS A 203 -1.22 5.31 -1.29
C HIS A 203 -1.13 6.42 -2.32
N ILE A 204 0.01 7.08 -2.37
CA ILE A 204 0.30 8.15 -3.33
C ILE A 204 1.08 7.54 -4.50
N LYS A 205 0.32 7.11 -5.48
CA LYS A 205 0.76 6.51 -6.73
C LYS A 205 -0.16 7.01 -7.83
N ASP A 206 0.37 7.43 -8.96
CA ASP A 206 -0.41 7.99 -10.07
C ASP A 206 -0.09 7.26 -11.37
N ALA A 207 -1.04 7.20 -12.29
CA ALA A 207 -0.89 6.51 -13.56
C ALA A 207 -1.64 7.22 -14.68
N VAL A 208 -1.34 6.84 -15.92
CA VAL A 208 -2.08 7.24 -17.11
C VAL A 208 -2.74 6.05 -17.78
N THR A 209 -3.92 6.26 -18.38
CA THR A 209 -4.70 5.18 -19.03
C THR A 209 -4.15 4.73 -20.37
N THR A 210 -3.30 5.56 -21.02
CA THR A 210 -2.81 5.29 -22.39
C THR A 210 -1.98 4.02 -22.51
N ASP A 211 -1.17 3.71 -21.49
CA ASP A 211 -0.27 2.54 -21.46
C ASP A 211 -0.11 1.94 -20.06
N ASN A 212 -0.94 2.40 -19.10
CA ASN A 212 -0.92 2.02 -17.69
C ASN A 212 0.40 2.36 -16.96
N GLU A 213 1.23 3.26 -17.52
CA GLU A 213 2.49 3.65 -16.90
C GLU A 213 2.25 4.47 -15.62
N ASN A 214 3.05 4.18 -14.58
CA ASN A 214 3.08 5.01 -13.38
C ASN A 214 3.84 6.30 -13.65
N VAL A 215 3.29 7.40 -13.14
CA VAL A 215 3.83 8.76 -13.32
C VAL A 215 3.94 9.49 -11.99
N VAL A 216 4.64 10.60 -11.98
CA VAL A 216 4.77 11.45 -10.79
C VAL A 216 3.38 11.90 -10.31
N CYS A 217 3.10 11.80 -9.02
CA CYS A 217 1.78 12.12 -8.46
C CYS A 217 1.32 13.54 -8.84
N GLY A 218 0.05 13.63 -9.25
CA GLY A 218 -0.56 14.86 -9.74
C GLY A 218 -0.27 15.19 -11.20
N THR A 219 0.44 14.30 -11.92
CA THR A 219 0.67 14.44 -13.39
C THR A 219 -0.08 13.39 -14.21
N GLY A 220 -0.67 12.40 -13.54
CA GLY A 220 -1.49 11.36 -14.15
C GLY A 220 -2.99 11.66 -14.13
N GLU A 221 -3.77 10.60 -14.21
CA GLU A 221 -5.23 10.65 -14.28
C GLU A 221 -5.91 10.30 -12.96
N GLY A 222 -5.11 10.10 -11.87
CA GLY A 222 -5.60 9.73 -10.55
C GLY A 222 -6.40 10.81 -9.82
N LYS A 223 -6.43 12.07 -10.31
CA LYS A 223 -7.12 13.22 -9.66
C LYS A 223 -6.67 13.42 -8.21
N ILE A 224 -5.37 13.17 -7.95
CA ILE A 224 -4.81 13.19 -6.60
C ILE A 224 -5.05 14.52 -5.87
N PRO A 225 -4.78 15.72 -6.49
CA PRO A 225 -5.03 16.99 -5.80
C PRO A 225 -6.48 17.17 -5.37
N GLU A 226 -7.43 16.90 -6.26
CA GLU A 226 -8.87 17.08 -6.05
C GLU A 226 -9.38 16.17 -4.94
N ILE A 227 -8.98 14.90 -4.96
CA ILE A 227 -9.41 13.91 -3.98
C ILE A 227 -8.75 14.18 -2.61
N LEU A 228 -7.48 14.62 -2.57
CA LEU A 228 -6.85 15.00 -1.30
C LEU A 228 -7.51 16.23 -0.68
N ILE A 229 -7.93 17.24 -1.47
CA ILE A 229 -8.74 18.37 -0.98
C ILE A 229 -10.01 17.85 -0.31
N GLN A 230 -10.75 16.99 -1.01
CA GLN A 230 -11.99 16.41 -0.47
C GLN A 230 -11.71 15.58 0.79
N ALA A 231 -10.70 14.71 0.78
CA ALA A 231 -10.34 13.89 1.94
C ALA A 231 -10.04 14.74 3.18
N ILE A 232 -9.27 15.82 3.02
CA ILE A 232 -8.94 16.73 4.10
C ILE A 232 -10.20 17.45 4.61
N HIS A 233 -11.08 17.92 3.74
CA HIS A 233 -12.35 18.53 4.10
C HIS A 233 -13.29 17.55 4.80
N ASP A 234 -13.31 16.29 4.39
CA ASP A 234 -14.09 15.21 5.01
C ASP A 234 -13.46 14.75 6.35
N GLY A 235 -12.31 15.33 6.75
CA GLY A 235 -11.65 15.09 8.02
C GLY A 235 -10.70 13.91 8.06
N TYR A 236 -10.18 13.49 6.90
CA TYR A 236 -9.16 12.43 6.81
C TYR A 236 -7.93 12.78 7.66
N LYS A 237 -7.54 11.84 8.50
CA LYS A 237 -6.36 11.90 9.38
C LYS A 237 -5.64 10.58 9.30
N GLY A 238 -4.50 10.57 8.66
CA GLY A 238 -3.78 9.32 8.45
C GLY A 238 -2.53 9.48 7.64
N PHE A 239 -2.08 8.37 7.10
CA PHE A 239 -0.87 8.31 6.30
C PHE A 239 -1.16 8.56 4.82
N LEU A 240 -0.32 9.40 4.21
CA LEU A 240 -0.13 9.50 2.77
C LEU A 240 1.17 8.77 2.46
N THR A 241 1.06 7.58 1.90
CA THR A 241 2.19 6.67 1.73
C THR A 241 2.65 6.64 0.28
N LEU A 242 3.87 7.09 0.03
CA LEU A 242 4.47 7.09 -1.30
C LEU A 242 4.67 5.65 -1.80
N GLU A 243 4.23 5.39 -3.00
CA GLU A 243 4.48 4.16 -3.76
C GLU A 243 4.76 4.53 -5.23
N PRO A 244 5.94 5.12 -5.52
CA PRO A 244 6.19 5.78 -6.80
C PRO A 244 6.08 4.89 -8.03
N HIS A 245 6.67 3.69 -8.00
CA HIS A 245 6.86 2.81 -9.16
C HIS A 245 7.42 3.55 -10.41
N LEU A 246 8.29 4.53 -10.16
CA LEU A 246 8.90 5.35 -11.23
C LEU A 246 10.20 4.75 -11.77
N VAL A 247 10.82 3.84 -11.01
CA VAL A 247 12.11 3.23 -11.28
C VAL A 247 12.03 1.75 -10.96
N LEU A 248 12.75 0.89 -11.69
CA LEU A 248 12.85 -0.53 -11.37
C LEU A 248 13.50 -0.74 -10.01
N PHE A 249 12.91 -1.60 -9.20
CA PHE A 249 13.40 -1.98 -7.88
C PHE A 249 13.26 -3.49 -7.65
N ASP A 250 14.11 -4.06 -6.79
CA ASP A 250 14.28 -5.51 -6.67
C ASP A 250 13.01 -6.25 -6.24
N SER A 251 12.21 -5.67 -5.33
CA SER A 251 10.99 -6.31 -4.82
C SER A 251 9.78 -6.18 -5.76
N LEU A 252 9.88 -5.44 -6.88
CA LEU A 252 8.76 -5.31 -7.83
C LEU A 252 8.30 -6.67 -8.39
N LYS A 253 9.24 -7.57 -8.67
CA LYS A 253 8.96 -8.93 -9.16
C LYS A 253 8.10 -9.78 -8.21
N ASP A 254 8.07 -9.45 -6.92
CA ASP A 254 7.28 -10.18 -5.91
C ASP A 254 5.87 -9.57 -5.73
N LEU A 255 5.61 -8.43 -6.40
CA LEU A 255 4.35 -7.69 -6.28
C LEU A 255 3.41 -7.95 -7.45
N GLU A 256 3.94 -8.33 -8.60
CA GLU A 256 3.21 -8.39 -9.86
C GLU A 256 3.24 -9.78 -10.48
N LEU A 257 2.19 -10.15 -11.22
CA LEU A 257 2.18 -11.36 -12.05
C LEU A 257 2.95 -11.17 -13.37
N GLU A 258 3.13 -9.92 -13.78
CA GLU A 258 3.86 -9.53 -14.98
C GLU A 258 5.35 -9.34 -14.71
N GLU A 259 6.18 -9.41 -15.76
CA GLU A 259 7.60 -9.10 -15.63
C GLU A 259 7.81 -7.62 -15.29
N ALA A 260 8.69 -7.32 -14.33
CA ALA A 260 8.95 -5.96 -13.84
C ALA A 260 9.30 -4.95 -14.96
N SER A 261 9.98 -5.41 -16.03
CA SER A 261 10.32 -4.60 -17.20
C SER A 261 9.13 -4.27 -18.12
N GLU A 262 8.00 -4.96 -17.96
CA GLU A 262 6.76 -4.65 -18.68
C GLU A 262 5.97 -3.57 -17.96
N ILE A 263 6.16 -3.45 -16.63
CA ILE A 263 5.48 -2.47 -15.76
C ILE A 263 6.20 -1.14 -15.78
N ILE A 264 7.54 -1.15 -15.66
CA ILE A 264 8.39 0.05 -15.71
C ILE A 264 9.31 -0.06 -16.94
N LYS A 265 8.95 0.63 -18.00
CA LYS A 265 9.64 0.56 -19.30
C LYS A 265 10.90 1.42 -19.37
N ASP A 266 10.93 2.52 -18.62
CA ASP A 266 12.05 3.48 -18.62
C ASP A 266 12.19 4.13 -17.24
N ASN A 267 13.38 4.07 -16.66
CA ASN A 267 13.70 4.74 -15.40
C ASN A 267 13.83 6.27 -15.54
N LYS A 268 13.58 6.84 -16.71
CA LYS A 268 13.66 8.30 -16.97
C LYS A 268 15.00 8.92 -16.55
N GLY A 269 16.06 8.12 -16.52
CA GLY A 269 17.39 8.55 -16.07
C GLY A 269 17.53 8.77 -14.56
N LEU A 270 16.57 8.28 -13.77
CA LEU A 270 16.56 8.36 -12.32
C LEU A 270 17.07 7.05 -11.71
N ASP A 271 17.67 7.15 -10.52
CA ASP A 271 17.83 6.02 -9.58
C ASP A 271 16.66 5.96 -8.59
N GLY A 272 16.61 4.92 -7.77
CA GLY A 272 15.54 4.74 -6.79
C GLY A 272 15.36 5.94 -5.86
N ALA A 273 16.46 6.50 -5.35
CA ALA A 273 16.43 7.68 -4.47
C ALA A 273 15.92 8.92 -5.20
N GLY A 274 16.31 9.10 -6.46
CA GLY A 274 15.86 10.21 -7.31
C GLY A 274 14.37 10.14 -7.63
N GLY A 275 13.85 8.96 -8.01
CA GLY A 275 12.43 8.73 -8.25
C GLY A 275 11.59 8.94 -6.98
N TYR A 276 12.05 8.40 -5.86
CA TYR A 276 11.38 8.56 -4.57
C TYR A 276 11.32 10.01 -4.10
N LYS A 277 12.45 10.75 -4.21
CA LYS A 277 12.52 12.18 -3.91
C LYS A 277 11.57 12.99 -4.78
N LEU A 278 11.54 12.72 -6.09
CA LEU A 278 10.67 13.42 -7.02
C LEU A 278 9.18 13.26 -6.64
N GLN A 279 8.78 12.04 -6.27
CA GLN A 279 7.43 11.77 -5.78
C GLN A 279 7.11 12.52 -4.49
N TYR A 280 8.05 12.52 -3.53
CA TYR A 280 7.91 13.23 -2.26
C TYR A 280 7.73 14.74 -2.45
N GLU A 281 8.61 15.36 -3.26
CA GLU A 281 8.55 16.80 -3.54
C GLU A 281 7.25 17.18 -4.28
N SER A 282 6.76 16.33 -5.18
CA SER A 282 5.48 16.56 -5.86
C SER A 282 4.31 16.51 -4.87
N LEU A 283 4.28 15.53 -3.96
CA LEU A 283 3.24 15.48 -2.92
C LEU A 283 3.29 16.72 -2.03
N LEU A 284 4.48 17.17 -1.60
CA LEU A 284 4.60 18.38 -0.80
C LEU A 284 4.03 19.61 -1.53
N ASN A 285 4.35 19.77 -2.81
CA ASN A 285 3.82 20.87 -3.64
C ASN A 285 2.29 20.84 -3.76
N ILE A 286 1.68 19.64 -3.84
CA ILE A 286 0.22 19.48 -3.84
C ILE A 286 -0.35 19.94 -2.48
N LEU A 287 0.21 19.46 -1.37
CA LEU A 287 -0.26 19.79 -0.03
C LEU A 287 -0.11 21.29 0.29
N GLU A 288 1.00 21.95 -0.13
CA GLU A 288 1.20 23.40 0.03
C GLU A 288 0.15 24.22 -0.74
N LYS A 289 -0.22 23.79 -1.96
CA LYS A 289 -1.28 24.45 -2.73
C LYS A 289 -2.63 24.34 -2.01
N ILE A 290 -2.99 23.15 -1.53
CA ILE A 290 -4.23 22.91 -0.76
C ILE A 290 -4.28 23.86 0.46
N GLU A 291 -3.20 23.94 1.24
CA GLU A 291 -3.15 24.84 2.41
C GLU A 291 -3.23 26.33 2.04
N SER A 292 -2.79 26.72 0.84
CA SER A 292 -2.84 28.11 0.39
C SER A 292 -4.23 28.54 -0.07
N GLU A 293 -5.03 27.61 -0.56
CA GLU A 293 -6.41 27.85 -1.02
C GLU A 293 -7.42 27.92 0.15
N GLU A 294 -7.08 27.35 1.30
CA GLU A 294 -7.90 27.37 2.51
C GLU A 294 -7.72 28.67 3.34
N LYS A 295 -6.78 29.56 3.00
CA LYS A 295 -6.47 30.82 3.69
C LYS A 295 -7.10 32.02 3.02
#